data_cee231ceb4bae4dfbf6f94a19b1d27e9
#
_entry.id   cee231ceb4bae4dfbf6f94a19b1d27e9
#
_cell.length_a   1.000
_cell.length_b   1.000
_cell.length_c   1.000
_cell.angle_alpha   90.00
_cell.angle_beta   90.00
_cell.angle_gamma   90.00
#
_symmetry.space_group_name_H-M   'P 1'
#
loop_
_entity.id
_entity.type
_entity.pdbx_description
1 polymer ?
#
loop_
_entity_poly.entity_id
_entity_poly.type
_entity_poly.pdbx_seq_one_letter_code
_entity_poly.pdbx_strand_id
1 'polypeptide(L)'
;ASDFDVDVVGPGDERTLGSFALRFFGGRHAEIHSSIPLVDNVGVMVDDALYYPGDSFAVPDRPVALLATPCGAPWLKIGEAMDFVLAVAPRRTFSTHEQPISDFGRQMADDRIRWAVEQGGGEHHVVEPGTVLAL
;
A
#
# COMPACT_ATOMS: atom_id res chain seq x y z
N ALA A 1 24.76 14.43 8.77
CA ALA A 1 24.64 13.13 9.42
C ALA A 1 23.32 13.15 10.21
N SER A 2 22.43 12.19 10.00
CA SER A 2 21.24 12.04 10.83
C SER A 2 21.68 11.51 12.20
N ASP A 3 21.10 12.04 13.28
CA ASP A 3 21.29 11.51 14.62
C ASP A 3 20.56 10.17 14.84
N PHE A 4 20.06 9.56 13.76
CA PHE A 4 19.33 8.30 13.77
C PHE A 4 20.17 7.19 13.15
N ASP A 5 20.11 6.01 13.74
CA ASP A 5 20.61 4.79 13.12
C ASP A 5 19.66 4.40 11.97
N VAL A 6 20.15 4.37 10.74
CA VAL A 6 19.37 4.16 9.52
C VAL A 6 19.88 2.91 8.82
N ASP A 7 19.00 1.94 8.64
CA ASP A 7 19.24 0.77 7.80
C ASP A 7 18.58 0.97 6.42
N VAL A 8 19.37 0.97 5.36
CA VAL A 8 18.90 1.11 3.99
C VAL A 8 18.49 -0.26 3.47
N VAL A 9 17.29 -0.34 2.91
CA VAL A 9 16.74 -1.58 2.37
C VAL A 9 16.36 -1.43 0.90
N GLY A 10 16.38 -2.53 0.18
CA GLY A 10 15.97 -2.64 -1.21
C GLY A 10 15.00 -3.80 -1.45
N PRO A 11 14.47 -3.93 -2.68
CA PRO A 11 13.61 -5.05 -3.05
C PRO A 11 14.29 -6.41 -2.82
N GLY A 12 13.58 -7.32 -2.16
CA GLY A 12 14.08 -8.65 -1.82
C GLY A 12 14.80 -8.73 -0.47
N ASP A 13 15.07 -7.59 0.17
CA ASP A 13 15.64 -7.59 1.52
C ASP A 13 14.63 -8.10 2.54
N GLU A 14 15.19 -8.66 3.62
CA GLU A 14 14.44 -9.10 4.80
C GLU A 14 15.09 -8.52 6.05
N ARG A 15 14.27 -8.12 7.01
CA ARG A 15 14.73 -7.59 8.31
C ARG A 15 13.85 -8.10 9.42
N THR A 16 14.40 -8.11 10.62
CA THR A 16 13.63 -8.31 11.84
C THR A 16 13.73 -7.05 12.70
N LEU A 17 12.59 -6.48 13.05
CA LEU A 17 12.49 -5.33 13.92
C LEU A 17 11.66 -5.68 15.17
N GLY A 18 12.34 -5.88 16.29
CA GLY A 18 11.70 -6.43 17.48
C GLY A 18 11.15 -7.84 17.21
N SER A 19 9.85 -8.03 17.32
CA SER A 19 9.16 -9.29 17.00
C SER A 19 8.63 -9.36 15.57
N PHE A 20 8.75 -8.29 14.76
CA PHE A 20 8.18 -8.23 13.42
C PHE A 20 9.18 -8.71 12.37
N ALA A 21 8.74 -9.59 11.49
CA ALA A 21 9.44 -9.96 10.27
C ALA A 21 9.05 -9.01 9.14
N LEU A 22 10.02 -8.36 8.51
CA LEU A 22 9.81 -7.41 7.42
C LEU A 22 10.39 -7.96 6.12
N ARG A 23 9.64 -7.80 5.02
CA ARG A 23 10.08 -8.10 3.65
C ARG A 23 9.79 -6.91 2.76
N PHE A 24 10.69 -6.63 1.81
CA PHE A 24 10.62 -5.44 0.98
C PHE A 24 10.46 -5.81 -0.49
N PHE A 25 9.53 -5.09 -1.17
CA PHE A 25 9.14 -5.33 -2.56
C PHE A 25 9.15 -4.04 -3.39
N GLY A 26 9.10 -4.16 -4.72
CA GLY A 26 8.98 -3.03 -5.63
C GLY A 26 10.33 -2.48 -6.06
N GLY A 27 10.66 -1.25 -5.73
CA GLY A 27 11.95 -0.61 -6.01
C GLY A 27 11.85 0.79 -6.59
N ARG A 28 10.68 1.19 -7.12
CA ARG A 28 10.48 2.51 -7.71
C ARG A 28 9.14 3.12 -7.29
N HIS A 29 9.19 4.42 -7.07
CA HIS A 29 8.00 5.28 -6.94
C HIS A 29 7.23 5.30 -8.26
N ALA A 30 5.89 5.41 -8.20
CA ALA A 30 5.07 5.63 -9.38
C ALA A 30 5.39 6.98 -10.03
N GLU A 31 5.33 7.07 -11.36
CA GLU A 31 5.63 8.29 -12.08
C GLU A 31 4.53 9.34 -11.83
N ILE A 32 4.93 10.52 -11.36
CA ILE A 32 4.04 11.68 -11.25
C ILE A 32 3.94 12.39 -12.62
N HIS A 33 5.09 12.70 -13.22
CA HIS A 33 5.22 13.34 -14.53
C HIS A 33 6.65 13.16 -15.05
N SER A 34 6.82 13.08 -16.36
CA SER A 34 8.14 12.86 -17.01
C SER A 34 9.19 13.95 -16.72
N SER A 35 8.78 15.13 -16.23
CA SER A 35 9.70 16.19 -15.79
C SER A 35 10.19 16.05 -14.34
N ILE A 36 9.63 15.12 -13.59
CA ILE A 36 9.97 14.88 -12.18
C ILE A 36 10.82 13.59 -12.11
N PRO A 37 12.05 13.67 -11.59
CA PRO A 37 12.89 12.50 -11.46
C PRO A 37 12.21 11.40 -10.65
N LEU A 38 12.27 10.17 -11.15
CA LEU A 38 11.85 9.00 -10.38
C LEU A 38 12.81 8.78 -9.20
N VAL A 39 12.23 8.47 -8.06
CA VAL A 39 12.96 8.11 -6.84
C VAL A 39 12.71 6.65 -6.49
N ASP A 40 13.53 6.11 -5.61
CA ASP A 40 13.32 4.75 -5.11
C ASP A 40 12.11 4.71 -4.16
N ASN A 41 11.42 3.57 -4.17
CA ASN A 41 10.32 3.25 -3.26
C ASN A 41 10.36 1.75 -2.96
N VAL A 42 10.13 1.37 -1.74
CA VAL A 42 9.92 -0.03 -1.36
C VAL A 42 8.56 -0.19 -0.67
N GLY A 43 7.82 -1.19 -1.07
CA GLY A 43 6.69 -1.69 -0.31
C GLY A 43 7.19 -2.59 0.82
N VAL A 44 6.50 -2.61 1.94
CA VAL A 44 6.83 -3.43 3.10
C VAL A 44 5.72 -4.43 3.42
N MET A 45 6.10 -5.68 3.62
CA MET A 45 5.24 -6.72 4.18
C MET A 45 5.67 -7.02 5.61
N VAL A 46 4.71 -7.02 6.52
CA VAL A 46 4.92 -7.28 7.95
C VAL A 46 4.29 -8.64 8.29
N ASP A 47 5.09 -9.53 8.88
CA ASP A 47 4.69 -10.86 9.35
C ASP A 47 3.95 -11.72 8.31
N ASP A 48 4.31 -11.58 7.03
CA ASP A 48 3.63 -12.22 5.89
C ASP A 48 2.10 -11.98 5.86
N ALA A 49 1.63 -10.91 6.48
CA ALA A 49 0.20 -10.62 6.66
C ALA A 49 -0.23 -9.25 6.15
N LEU A 50 0.39 -8.17 6.63
CA LEU A 50 0.09 -6.79 6.21
C LEU A 50 1.05 -6.38 5.11
N TYR A 51 0.52 -5.87 3.99
CA TYR A 51 1.32 -5.27 2.93
C TYR A 51 0.96 -3.79 2.71
N TYR A 52 1.98 -2.93 2.66
CA TYR A 52 1.89 -1.53 2.25
C TYR A 52 2.87 -1.27 1.11
N PRO A 53 2.43 -0.88 -0.08
CA PRO A 53 3.29 -0.71 -1.25
C PRO A 53 4.09 0.60 -1.27
N GLY A 54 3.85 1.52 -0.32
CA GLY A 54 4.37 2.89 -0.38
C GLY A 54 3.70 3.67 -1.51
N ASP A 55 4.48 4.46 -2.25
CA ASP A 55 4.04 5.26 -3.40
C ASP A 55 4.17 4.49 -4.72
N SER A 56 3.63 3.29 -4.75
CA SER A 56 3.62 2.44 -5.95
C SER A 56 2.45 1.46 -5.94
N PHE A 57 2.29 0.73 -7.04
CA PHE A 57 1.41 -0.43 -7.15
C PHE A 57 2.22 -1.72 -7.37
N ALA A 58 3.34 -1.85 -6.66
CA ALA A 58 4.14 -3.07 -6.70
C ALA A 58 3.38 -4.24 -6.08
N VAL A 59 3.15 -5.28 -6.87
CA VAL A 59 2.46 -6.50 -6.42
C VAL A 59 3.49 -7.43 -5.78
N PRO A 60 3.29 -7.86 -4.51
CA PRO A 60 4.19 -8.82 -3.89
C PRO A 60 4.00 -10.22 -4.48
N ASP A 61 5.03 -11.06 -4.39
CA ASP A 61 4.99 -12.45 -4.84
C ASP A 61 4.36 -13.43 -3.83
N ARG A 62 3.61 -12.89 -2.87
CA ARG A 62 3.05 -13.63 -1.72
C ARG A 62 1.60 -13.28 -1.48
N PRO A 63 0.81 -14.19 -0.89
CA PRO A 63 -0.55 -13.87 -0.44
C PRO A 63 -0.55 -12.74 0.58
N VAL A 64 -1.55 -11.87 0.50
CA VAL A 64 -1.74 -10.73 1.40
C VAL A 64 -3.02 -10.92 2.20
N ALA A 65 -2.92 -10.92 3.52
CA ALA A 65 -4.08 -11.02 4.40
C ALA A 65 -4.76 -9.65 4.55
N LEU A 66 -3.96 -8.58 4.71
CA LEU A 66 -4.44 -7.21 4.82
C LEU A 66 -3.60 -6.28 3.93
N LEU A 67 -4.24 -5.56 3.03
CA LEU A 67 -3.61 -4.60 2.14
C LEU A 67 -3.92 -3.16 2.57
N ALA A 68 -2.88 -2.37 2.82
CA ALA A 68 -3.00 -0.92 2.94
C ALA A 68 -2.92 -0.32 1.52
N THR A 69 -4.06 0.08 0.95
CA THR A 69 -4.17 0.50 -0.44
C THR A 69 -4.07 2.02 -0.57
N PRO A 70 -3.07 2.56 -1.28
CA PRO A 70 -3.03 3.99 -1.60
C PRO A 70 -4.27 4.40 -2.40
N CYS A 71 -4.94 5.49 -1.98
CA CYS A 71 -6.18 5.95 -2.60
C CYS A 71 -6.17 7.41 -3.07
N GLY A 72 -5.12 8.19 -2.72
CA GLY A 72 -5.00 9.59 -3.12
C GLY A 72 -3.56 10.04 -3.21
N ALA A 73 -3.08 10.39 -4.41
CA ALA A 73 -1.74 10.91 -4.63
C ALA A 73 -1.67 11.61 -6.00
N PRO A 74 -0.68 12.51 -6.24
CA PRO A 74 -0.51 13.16 -7.54
C PRO A 74 -0.25 12.21 -8.71
N TRP A 75 0.27 11.02 -8.43
CA TRP A 75 0.56 9.98 -9.42
C TRP A 75 -0.58 8.98 -9.61
N LEU A 76 -1.58 9.00 -8.72
CA LEU A 76 -2.57 7.93 -8.60
C LEU A 76 -3.79 8.15 -9.49
N LYS A 77 -4.13 7.13 -10.27
CA LYS A 77 -5.43 6.98 -10.91
C LYS A 77 -6.20 5.87 -10.21
N ILE A 78 -7.43 6.15 -9.82
CA ILE A 78 -8.25 5.18 -9.08
C ILE A 78 -8.43 3.86 -9.83
N GLY A 79 -8.49 3.86 -11.16
CA GLY A 79 -8.54 2.64 -11.96
C GLY A 79 -7.31 1.75 -11.78
N GLU A 80 -6.12 2.36 -11.72
CA GLU A 80 -4.87 1.62 -11.47
C GLU A 80 -4.83 1.04 -10.04
N ALA A 81 -5.39 1.77 -9.05
CA ALA A 81 -5.56 1.25 -7.69
C ALA A 81 -6.50 0.03 -7.66
N MET A 82 -7.61 0.07 -8.43
CA MET A 82 -8.51 -1.07 -8.58
C MET A 82 -7.80 -2.28 -9.21
N ASP A 83 -7.05 -2.06 -10.30
CA ASP A 83 -6.27 -3.12 -10.97
C ASP A 83 -5.22 -3.72 -10.03
N PHE A 84 -4.57 -2.89 -9.21
CA PHE A 84 -3.64 -3.34 -8.18
C PHE A 84 -4.31 -4.23 -7.13
N VAL A 85 -5.47 -3.81 -6.60
CA VAL A 85 -6.24 -4.62 -5.63
C VAL A 85 -6.67 -5.95 -6.24
N LEU A 86 -7.13 -5.95 -7.50
CA LEU A 86 -7.48 -7.18 -8.23
C LEU A 86 -6.26 -8.10 -8.40
N ALA A 87 -5.08 -7.55 -8.71
CA ALA A 87 -3.86 -8.33 -8.89
C ALA A 87 -3.32 -8.92 -7.57
N VAL A 88 -3.38 -8.16 -6.47
CA VAL A 88 -2.98 -8.63 -5.14
C VAL A 88 -3.98 -9.64 -4.57
N ALA A 89 -5.27 -9.47 -4.87
CA ALA A 89 -6.38 -10.28 -4.35
C ALA A 89 -6.32 -10.51 -2.83
N PRO A 90 -6.24 -9.45 -2.01
CA PRO A 90 -6.10 -9.57 -0.57
C PRO A 90 -7.40 -10.06 0.06
N ARG A 91 -7.29 -10.68 1.26
CA ARG A 91 -8.49 -11.03 2.04
C ARG A 91 -9.21 -9.80 2.57
N ARG A 92 -8.46 -8.78 2.98
CA ARG A 92 -8.97 -7.51 3.49
C ARG A 92 -8.14 -6.36 2.96
N THR A 93 -8.77 -5.20 2.83
CA THR A 93 -8.06 -3.97 2.50
C THR A 93 -8.63 -2.77 3.26
N PHE A 94 -7.82 -1.75 3.44
CA PHE A 94 -8.25 -0.42 3.88
C PHE A 94 -7.50 0.63 3.07
N SER A 95 -8.12 1.81 2.94
CA SER A 95 -7.50 2.93 2.23
C SER A 95 -6.46 3.64 3.09
N THR A 96 -5.39 4.09 2.45
CA THR A 96 -4.35 4.94 3.03
C THR A 96 -3.92 5.99 2.01
N HIS A 97 -3.03 6.92 2.41
CA HIS A 97 -2.56 8.02 1.55
C HIS A 97 -3.69 8.96 1.10
N GLU A 98 -4.71 9.12 1.92
CA GLU A 98 -5.95 9.88 1.61
C GLU A 98 -5.83 11.39 1.82
N GLN A 99 -4.78 11.88 2.50
CA GLN A 99 -4.67 13.30 2.87
C GLN A 99 -4.74 14.31 1.70
N PRO A 100 -4.28 13.98 0.48
CA PRO A 100 -4.39 14.90 -0.65
C PRO A 100 -5.80 15.05 -1.24
N ILE A 101 -6.75 14.21 -0.85
CA ILE A 101 -8.11 14.20 -1.40
C ILE A 101 -9.15 14.67 -0.36
N SER A 102 -10.28 15.18 -0.87
CA SER A 102 -11.41 15.57 -0.01
C SER A 102 -12.13 14.35 0.57
N ASP A 103 -12.98 14.55 1.59
CA ASP A 103 -13.82 13.48 2.14
C ASP A 103 -14.69 12.81 1.06
N PHE A 104 -15.21 13.59 0.11
CA PHE A 104 -15.95 13.05 -1.03
C PHE A 104 -15.05 12.20 -1.95
N GLY A 105 -13.82 12.65 -2.21
CA GLY A 105 -12.83 11.90 -2.97
C GLY A 105 -12.45 10.59 -2.28
N ARG A 106 -12.27 10.62 -0.95
CA ARG A 106 -12.01 9.43 -0.13
C ARG A 106 -13.17 8.43 -0.22
N GLN A 107 -14.41 8.89 -0.04
CA GLN A 107 -15.59 8.03 -0.17
C GLN A 107 -15.67 7.36 -1.54
N MET A 108 -15.43 8.12 -2.62
CA MET A 108 -15.39 7.55 -3.97
C MET A 108 -14.30 6.51 -4.13
N ALA A 109 -13.10 6.75 -3.58
CA ALA A 109 -12.00 5.80 -3.64
C ALA A 109 -12.31 4.54 -2.85
N ASP A 110 -12.84 4.66 -1.63
CA ASP A 110 -13.28 3.53 -0.80
C ASP A 110 -14.30 2.65 -1.53
N ASP A 111 -15.27 3.24 -2.21
CA ASP A 111 -16.29 2.50 -2.97
C ASP A 111 -15.66 1.72 -4.14
N ARG A 112 -14.66 2.27 -4.82
CA ARG A 112 -13.96 1.61 -5.93
C ARG A 112 -13.05 0.49 -5.45
N ILE A 113 -12.30 0.72 -4.38
CA ILE A 113 -11.42 -0.28 -3.75
C ILE A 113 -12.26 -1.42 -3.18
N ARG A 114 -13.40 -1.12 -2.54
CA ARG A 114 -14.35 -2.12 -2.07
C ARG A 114 -14.84 -3.00 -3.21
N TRP A 115 -15.29 -2.40 -4.29
CA TRP A 115 -15.71 -3.17 -5.46
C TRP A 115 -14.60 -4.12 -5.94
N ALA A 116 -13.37 -3.64 -6.04
CA ALA A 116 -12.24 -4.44 -6.53
C ALA A 116 -11.93 -5.64 -5.62
N VAL A 117 -11.85 -5.43 -4.29
CA VAL A 117 -11.54 -6.52 -3.37
C VAL A 117 -12.65 -7.57 -3.30
N GLU A 118 -13.92 -7.15 -3.41
CA GLU A 118 -15.07 -8.04 -3.41
C GLU A 118 -15.09 -9.00 -4.62
N GLN A 119 -14.49 -8.62 -5.76
CA GLN A 119 -14.34 -9.53 -6.90
C GLN A 119 -13.48 -10.76 -6.56
N GLY A 120 -12.53 -10.62 -5.62
CA GLY A 120 -11.71 -11.71 -5.09
C GLY A 120 -12.31 -12.40 -3.85
N GLY A 121 -13.50 -12.00 -3.42
CA GLY A 121 -14.16 -12.52 -2.21
C GLY A 121 -13.59 -11.91 -0.90
N GLY A 122 -12.82 -10.85 -0.99
CA GLY A 122 -12.30 -10.09 0.15
C GLY A 122 -13.27 -8.99 0.60
N GLU A 123 -12.85 -8.22 1.60
CA GLU A 123 -13.64 -7.12 2.17
C GLU A 123 -12.82 -5.84 2.38
N HIS A 124 -13.49 -4.69 2.26
CA HIS A 124 -12.90 -3.37 2.48
C HIS A 124 -13.34 -2.79 3.82
N HIS A 125 -12.37 -2.32 4.60
CA HIS A 125 -12.60 -1.66 5.89
C HIS A 125 -12.37 -0.15 5.74
N VAL A 126 -13.40 0.64 6.04
CA VAL A 126 -13.23 2.09 6.22
C VAL A 126 -12.72 2.32 7.64
N VAL A 127 -11.53 2.89 7.77
CA VAL A 127 -10.88 3.08 9.06
C VAL A 127 -10.60 4.57 9.29
N GLU A 128 -10.74 5.00 10.55
CA GLU A 128 -10.34 6.32 10.99
C GLU A 128 -9.04 6.22 11.78
N PRO A 129 -8.24 7.31 11.85
CA PRO A 129 -7.04 7.33 12.69
C PRO A 129 -7.32 6.88 14.12
N GLY A 130 -6.53 5.90 14.59
CA GLY A 130 -6.72 5.27 15.90
C GLY A 130 -7.59 4.01 15.90
N THR A 131 -8.19 3.63 14.77
CA THR A 131 -8.89 2.33 14.63
C THR A 131 -7.88 1.18 14.71
N VAL A 132 -8.22 0.15 15.47
CA VAL A 132 -7.42 -1.08 15.56
C VAL A 132 -8.06 -2.15 14.68
N LEU A 133 -7.29 -2.66 13.72
CA LEU A 133 -7.64 -3.84 12.93
C LEU A 133 -6.82 -5.04 13.44
N ALA A 134 -7.50 -6.12 13.83
CA ALA A 134 -6.83 -7.39 14.11
C ALA A 134 -6.35 -8.05 12.80
N LEU A 135 -5.13 -8.56 12.76
CA LEU A 135 -4.59 -9.36 11.65
C LEU A 135 -5.10 -10.80 11.70
#